data_d20aa941577032f8935210839efe07b3
#
_entry.id   d20aa941577032f8935210839efe07b3
#
_cell.length_a   1.000
_cell.length_b   1.000
_cell.length_c   1.000
_cell.angle_alpha   90.00
_cell.angle_beta   90.00
_cell.angle_gamma   90.00
#
_symmetry.space_group_name_H-M   'P 1'
#
loop_
_entity.id
_entity.type
_entity.pdbx_description
1 polymer ?
#
loop_
_entity_poly.entity_id
_entity_poly.type
_entity_poly.pdbx_seq_one_letter_code
_entity_poly.pdbx_strand_id
1 'polypeptide(L)'
;MKDKLIIFVDMDGVLADFEKGRFEHPLSKITPYIGRPDKLPGIYENLDPIPNSIESVSELFDNPNFDVYFLSSAPWDNPDAWTHKRLWVAKYFDEKIVRKRLILSHHKHLLIGDYLIDDNPWNGASEFQGKWIHFGSKYFPDWKTVLEYFIK
;
A
#
# COMPACT_ATOMS: atom_id res chain seq x y z
N MET A 1 -29.41 -6.82 -4.63
CA MET A 1 -28.36 -5.90 -4.15
C MET A 1 -27.15 -6.01 -5.09
N LYS A 2 -26.60 -4.88 -5.44
CA LYS A 2 -25.39 -4.85 -6.24
C LYS A 2 -24.20 -5.20 -5.34
N ASP A 3 -23.37 -6.15 -5.76
CA ASP A 3 -22.14 -6.48 -5.02
C ASP A 3 -21.17 -5.31 -5.07
N LYS A 4 -20.46 -5.11 -3.96
CA LYS A 4 -19.42 -4.09 -3.90
C LYS A 4 -18.21 -4.53 -4.72
N LEU A 5 -17.57 -3.56 -5.36
CA LEU A 5 -16.29 -3.79 -6.04
C LEU A 5 -15.16 -3.85 -5.00
N ILE A 6 -14.36 -4.87 -5.06
CA ILE A 6 -13.24 -5.07 -4.13
C ILE A 6 -12.02 -4.33 -4.67
N ILE A 7 -11.46 -3.45 -3.85
CA ILE A 7 -10.25 -2.69 -4.15
C ILE A 7 -9.16 -3.04 -3.14
N PHE A 8 -8.04 -3.53 -3.62
CA PHE A 8 -6.82 -3.71 -2.83
C PHE A 8 -5.89 -2.53 -3.04
N VAL A 9 -5.32 -2.02 -1.95
CA VAL A 9 -4.42 -0.86 -1.96
C VAL A 9 -3.09 -1.26 -1.33
N ASP A 10 -2.00 -1.18 -2.11
CA ASP A 10 -0.65 -1.39 -1.61
C ASP A 10 -0.21 -0.25 -0.67
N MET A 11 0.84 -0.47 0.09
CA MET A 11 1.34 0.50 1.07
C MET A 11 2.57 1.25 0.56
N ASP A 12 3.72 0.59 0.43
CA ASP A 12 4.97 1.26 0.06
C ASP A 12 4.93 1.78 -1.37
N GLY A 13 5.23 3.06 -1.55
CA GLY A 13 5.17 3.70 -2.86
C GLY A 13 3.76 4.06 -3.35
N VAL A 14 2.73 3.73 -2.57
CA VAL A 14 1.32 4.04 -2.85
C VAL A 14 0.71 4.89 -1.74
N LEU A 15 0.78 4.43 -0.50
CA LEU A 15 0.30 5.14 0.68
C LEU A 15 1.43 5.80 1.46
N ALA A 16 2.52 5.07 1.66
CA ALA A 16 3.66 5.45 2.47
C ALA A 16 4.87 5.77 1.57
N ASP A 17 5.55 6.87 1.87
CA ASP A 17 6.71 7.32 1.10
C ASP A 17 7.98 6.58 1.54
N PHE A 18 8.14 5.38 1.01
CA PHE A 18 9.28 4.52 1.30
C PHE A 18 10.60 5.11 0.79
N GLU A 19 10.61 5.72 -0.40
CA GLU A 19 11.82 6.31 -0.98
C GLU A 19 12.38 7.43 -0.11
N LYS A 20 11.52 8.32 0.41
CA LYS A 20 11.93 9.35 1.36
C LYS A 20 12.47 8.74 2.64
N GLY A 21 11.75 7.75 3.20
CA GLY A 21 12.14 7.09 4.43
C GLY A 21 13.50 6.41 4.34
N ARG A 22 13.75 5.66 3.26
CA ARG A 22 15.05 5.01 3.05
C ARG A 22 16.18 6.01 2.85
N PHE A 23 15.91 7.10 2.12
CA PHE A 23 16.90 8.15 1.87
C PHE A 23 17.33 8.86 3.17
N GLU A 24 16.38 9.10 4.07
CA GLU A 24 16.61 9.79 5.33
C GLU A 24 17.15 8.86 6.43
N HIS A 25 17.12 7.55 6.25
CA HIS A 25 17.53 6.61 7.28
C HIS A 25 19.05 6.65 7.49
N PRO A 26 19.52 6.79 8.75
CA PRO A 26 20.94 6.98 9.04
C PRO A 26 21.82 5.80 8.63
N LEU A 27 21.26 4.59 8.50
CA LEU A 27 22.01 3.39 8.13
C LEU A 27 21.90 3.02 6.65
N SER A 28 21.21 3.82 5.84
CA SER A 28 20.92 3.46 4.44
C SER A 28 22.16 3.29 3.56
N LYS A 29 23.27 3.96 3.90
CA LYS A 29 24.54 3.91 3.14
C LYS A 29 25.60 3.02 3.78
N ILE A 30 25.24 2.23 4.78
CA ILE A 30 26.14 1.37 5.56
C ILE A 30 25.85 -0.10 5.24
N THR A 31 26.92 -0.90 5.06
CA THR A 31 26.80 -2.35 4.99
C THR A 31 26.23 -2.91 6.31
N PRO A 32 25.28 -3.86 6.30
CA PRO A 32 24.78 -4.64 5.17
C PRO A 32 23.56 -4.05 4.46
N TYR A 33 23.17 -2.81 4.74
CA TYR A 33 21.90 -2.23 4.27
C TYR A 33 21.95 -1.62 2.87
N ILE A 34 23.16 -1.35 2.36
CA ILE A 34 23.32 -0.84 0.99
C ILE A 34 22.66 -1.80 -0.02
N GLY A 35 21.71 -1.26 -0.83
CA GLY A 35 20.96 -2.07 -1.78
C GLY A 35 19.89 -2.97 -1.17
N ARG A 36 19.73 -2.94 0.16
CA ARG A 36 18.74 -3.73 0.90
C ARG A 36 17.95 -2.83 1.86
N PRO A 37 17.26 -1.80 1.35
CA PRO A 37 16.55 -0.84 2.20
C PRO A 37 15.39 -1.46 2.99
N ASP A 38 14.84 -2.56 2.51
CA ASP A 38 13.82 -3.35 3.18
C ASP A 38 14.30 -3.93 4.53
N LYS A 39 15.61 -4.06 4.71
CA LYS A 39 16.23 -4.58 5.95
C LYS A 39 16.56 -3.50 6.97
N LEU A 40 16.41 -2.22 6.63
CA LEU A 40 16.73 -1.12 7.55
C LEU A 40 15.87 -1.22 8.82
N PRO A 41 16.50 -1.19 10.02
CA PRO A 41 15.76 -1.27 11.27
C PRO A 41 14.72 -0.15 11.39
N GLY A 42 13.47 -0.52 11.66
CA GLY A 42 12.39 0.43 11.90
C GLY A 42 11.95 1.22 10.67
N ILE A 43 12.39 0.86 9.46
CA ILE A 43 12.11 1.65 8.24
C ILE A 43 10.60 1.85 8.01
N TYR A 44 9.76 0.88 8.36
CA TYR A 44 8.32 0.96 8.11
C TYR A 44 7.53 1.61 9.25
N GLU A 45 8.18 1.97 10.35
CA GLU A 45 7.47 2.46 11.54
C GLU A 45 6.90 3.86 11.37
N ASN A 46 7.69 4.77 10.79
CA ASN A 46 7.37 6.21 10.75
C ASN A 46 7.45 6.81 9.35
N LEU A 47 7.12 6.05 8.31
CA LEU A 47 7.07 6.59 6.95
C LEU A 47 6.01 7.68 6.85
N ASP A 48 6.34 8.76 6.14
CA ASP A 48 5.36 9.80 5.84
C ASP A 48 4.35 9.31 4.80
N PRO A 49 3.09 9.74 4.87
CA PRO A 49 2.13 9.45 3.81
C PRO A 49 2.51 10.13 2.50
N ILE A 50 2.25 9.45 1.40
CA ILE A 50 2.29 10.07 0.07
C ILE A 50 1.19 11.14 -0.02
N PRO A 51 1.42 12.28 -0.69
CA PRO A 51 0.42 13.34 -0.78
C PRO A 51 -0.94 12.84 -1.23
N ASN A 52 -1.98 13.23 -0.50
CA ASN A 52 -3.39 12.89 -0.73
C ASN A 52 -3.75 11.40 -0.55
N SER A 53 -2.82 10.55 -0.12
CA SER A 53 -3.08 9.12 0.01
C SER A 53 -4.12 8.80 1.07
N ILE A 54 -3.99 9.38 2.25
CA ILE A 54 -4.89 9.08 3.37
C ILE A 54 -6.31 9.56 3.07
N GLU A 55 -6.45 10.79 2.60
CA GLU A 55 -7.74 11.39 2.26
C GLU A 55 -8.43 10.61 1.15
N SER A 56 -7.67 10.25 0.10
CA SER A 56 -8.23 9.53 -1.06
C SER A 56 -8.70 8.13 -0.69
N VAL A 57 -7.91 7.39 0.07
CA VAL A 57 -8.30 6.03 0.49
C VAL A 57 -9.44 6.08 1.50
N SER A 58 -9.46 7.07 2.40
CA SER A 58 -10.59 7.26 3.31
C SER A 58 -11.89 7.49 2.54
N GLU A 59 -11.83 8.26 1.46
CA GLU A 59 -12.98 8.48 0.59
C GLU A 59 -13.44 7.20 -0.12
N LEU A 60 -12.50 6.34 -0.54
CA LEU A 60 -12.85 5.03 -1.08
C LEU A 60 -13.53 4.14 -0.03
N PHE A 61 -13.05 4.14 1.22
CA PHE A 61 -13.69 3.40 2.32
C PHE A 61 -15.10 3.88 2.61
N ASP A 62 -15.35 5.18 2.51
CA ASP A 62 -16.66 5.79 2.76
C ASP A 62 -17.66 5.55 1.63
N ASN A 63 -17.18 5.15 0.46
CA ASN A 63 -18.05 4.93 -0.70
C ASN A 63 -18.77 3.58 -0.59
N PRO A 64 -20.11 3.55 -0.60
CA PRO A 64 -20.85 2.31 -0.41
C PRO A 64 -20.73 1.30 -1.55
N ASN A 65 -20.17 1.71 -2.69
CA ASN A 65 -19.96 0.82 -3.84
C ASN A 65 -18.67 0.00 -3.74
N PHE A 66 -17.79 0.31 -2.79
CA PHE A 66 -16.48 -0.32 -2.67
C PHE A 66 -16.30 -1.09 -1.37
N ASP A 67 -15.57 -2.18 -1.45
CA ASP A 67 -15.08 -2.95 -0.32
C ASP A 67 -13.54 -2.89 -0.38
N VAL A 68 -12.94 -2.09 0.49
CA VAL A 68 -11.52 -1.72 0.41
C VAL A 68 -10.68 -2.50 1.41
N TYR A 69 -9.54 -3.01 0.97
CA TYR A 69 -8.54 -3.68 1.79
C TYR A 69 -7.15 -3.12 1.47
N PHE A 70 -6.28 -3.09 2.46
CA PHE A 70 -4.86 -2.89 2.23
C PHE A 70 -4.22 -4.24 1.87
N LEU A 71 -3.37 -4.26 0.87
CA LEU A 71 -2.65 -5.45 0.45
C LEU A 71 -1.19 -5.09 0.21
N SER A 72 -0.33 -5.50 1.13
CA SER A 72 1.09 -5.19 1.11
C SER A 72 1.92 -6.46 1.27
N SER A 73 3.12 -6.48 0.72
CA SER A 73 4.11 -7.47 1.12
C SER A 73 4.89 -6.92 2.31
N ALA A 74 5.34 -7.80 3.21
CA ALA A 74 6.24 -7.43 4.29
C ALA A 74 7.54 -8.22 4.13
N PRO A 75 8.72 -7.57 4.17
CA PRO A 75 9.99 -8.25 3.94
C PRO A 75 10.20 -9.43 4.86
N TRP A 76 10.54 -10.58 4.29
CA TRP A 76 10.77 -11.80 5.08
C TRP A 76 11.86 -11.62 6.12
N ASP A 77 12.96 -10.93 5.73
CA ASP A 77 14.14 -10.74 6.57
C ASP A 77 14.02 -9.55 7.54
N ASN A 78 12.88 -8.88 7.61
CA ASN A 78 12.61 -7.81 8.56
C ASN A 78 11.30 -8.09 9.30
N PRO A 79 11.30 -8.94 10.32
CA PRO A 79 10.08 -9.33 11.04
C PRO A 79 9.31 -8.16 11.63
N ASP A 80 10.01 -7.11 12.09
CA ASP A 80 9.38 -5.92 12.65
C ASP A 80 8.53 -5.16 11.63
N ALA A 81 8.84 -5.29 10.34
CA ALA A 81 8.06 -4.69 9.26
C ALA A 81 6.59 -5.12 9.29
N TRP A 82 6.32 -6.37 9.65
CA TRP A 82 4.97 -6.92 9.75
C TRP A 82 4.15 -6.17 10.82
N THR A 83 4.75 -6.00 11.99
CA THR A 83 4.13 -5.23 13.08
C THR A 83 4.01 -3.75 12.71
N HIS A 84 5.07 -3.15 12.16
CA HIS A 84 5.10 -1.73 11.84
C HIS A 84 4.08 -1.34 10.77
N LYS A 85 3.86 -2.18 9.77
CA LYS A 85 2.82 -1.94 8.76
C LYS A 85 1.42 -1.95 9.38
N ARG A 86 1.14 -2.87 10.27
CA ARG A 86 -0.12 -2.94 11.01
C ARG A 86 -0.33 -1.66 11.84
N LEU A 87 0.69 -1.22 12.56
CA LEU A 87 0.63 -0.01 13.39
C LEU A 87 0.50 1.26 12.54
N TRP A 88 1.17 1.32 11.40
CA TRP A 88 1.09 2.44 10.48
C TRP A 88 -0.34 2.68 9.97
N VAL A 89 -1.02 1.63 9.57
CA VAL A 89 -2.42 1.70 9.14
C VAL A 89 -3.32 2.24 10.25
N ALA A 90 -3.15 1.76 11.48
CA ALA A 90 -3.92 2.22 12.63
C ALA A 90 -3.60 3.67 13.03
N LYS A 91 -2.39 4.15 12.73
CA LYS A 91 -1.98 5.53 13.01
C LYS A 91 -2.65 6.54 12.10
N TYR A 92 -2.77 6.23 10.81
CA TYR A 92 -3.21 7.19 9.80
C TYR A 92 -4.69 7.08 9.41
N PHE A 93 -5.34 5.97 9.73
CA PHE A 93 -6.75 5.74 9.42
C PHE A 93 -7.56 5.51 10.70
N ASP A 94 -8.87 5.77 10.62
CA ASP A 94 -9.79 5.41 11.70
C ASP A 94 -9.78 3.89 11.90
N GLU A 95 -9.31 3.45 13.07
CA GLU A 95 -9.17 2.02 13.38
C GLU A 95 -10.49 1.26 13.25
N LYS A 96 -11.61 1.89 13.55
CA LYS A 96 -12.93 1.25 13.41
C LYS A 96 -13.24 0.88 11.96
N ILE A 97 -12.78 1.70 11.02
CA ILE A 97 -12.99 1.50 9.59
C ILE A 97 -12.02 0.45 9.04
N VAL A 98 -10.74 0.54 9.41
CA VAL A 98 -9.69 -0.30 8.83
C VAL A 98 -9.44 -1.60 9.59
N ARG A 99 -10.12 -1.82 10.69
CA ARG A 99 -9.96 -3.02 11.51
C ARG A 99 -10.16 -4.29 10.68
N LYS A 100 -9.16 -5.18 10.72
CA LYS A 100 -9.14 -6.46 9.97
C LYS A 100 -9.16 -6.28 8.44
N ARG A 101 -8.71 -5.12 7.95
CA ARG A 101 -8.66 -4.82 6.51
C ARG A 101 -7.24 -4.81 5.95
N LEU A 102 -6.23 -5.21 6.72
CA LEU A 102 -4.85 -5.33 6.26
C LEU A 102 -4.52 -6.79 5.94
N ILE A 103 -4.05 -7.02 4.72
CA ILE A 103 -3.57 -8.30 4.25
C ILE A 103 -2.09 -8.15 3.90
N LEU A 104 -1.25 -8.99 4.52
CA LEU A 104 0.18 -9.06 4.19
C LEU A 104 0.43 -10.34 3.41
N SER A 105 0.94 -10.23 2.19
CA SER A 105 1.17 -11.37 1.32
C SER A 105 2.29 -11.09 0.31
N HIS A 106 3.13 -12.09 0.06
CA HIS A 106 4.10 -12.10 -1.04
C HIS A 106 3.47 -12.65 -2.34
N HIS A 107 2.19 -13.00 -2.31
CA HIS A 107 1.48 -13.69 -3.40
C HIS A 107 0.18 -12.97 -3.72
N LYS A 108 0.29 -11.72 -4.20
CA LYS A 108 -0.88 -10.86 -4.46
C LYS A 108 -1.82 -11.44 -5.51
N HIS A 109 -1.31 -12.30 -6.41
CA HIS A 109 -2.12 -13.00 -7.41
C HIS A 109 -3.11 -14.01 -6.83
N LEU A 110 -2.95 -14.41 -5.57
CA LEU A 110 -3.90 -15.31 -4.90
C LEU A 110 -5.13 -14.58 -4.34
N LEU A 111 -5.08 -13.26 -4.25
CA LEU A 111 -6.20 -12.46 -3.74
C LEU A 111 -7.18 -12.22 -4.87
N ILE A 112 -8.47 -12.43 -4.58
CA ILE A 112 -9.55 -12.28 -5.56
C ILE A 112 -10.27 -10.96 -5.30
N GLY A 113 -10.25 -10.09 -6.30
CA GLY A 113 -10.89 -8.78 -6.24
C GLY A 113 -10.93 -8.12 -7.61
N ASP A 114 -11.49 -6.92 -7.66
CA ASP A 114 -11.70 -6.21 -8.92
C ASP A 114 -10.52 -5.34 -9.31
N TYR A 115 -9.88 -4.70 -8.33
CA TYR A 115 -8.79 -3.75 -8.56
C TYR A 115 -7.65 -3.94 -7.57
N LEU A 116 -6.43 -3.76 -8.06
CA LEU A 116 -5.22 -3.65 -7.23
C LEU A 116 -4.51 -2.35 -7.59
N ILE A 117 -4.36 -1.45 -6.62
CA ILE A 117 -3.58 -0.22 -6.73
C ILE A 117 -2.19 -0.51 -6.19
N ASP A 118 -1.20 -0.58 -7.07
CA ASP A 118 0.17 -0.98 -6.73
C ASP A 118 1.16 -0.26 -7.65
N ASP A 119 2.33 0.11 -7.13
CA ASP A 119 3.35 0.85 -7.87
C ASP A 119 4.33 -0.04 -8.64
N ASN A 120 4.36 -1.35 -8.36
CA ASN A 120 5.27 -2.27 -9.04
C ASN A 120 4.64 -3.64 -9.32
N PRO A 121 5.25 -4.44 -10.24
CA PRO A 121 4.68 -5.72 -10.66
C PRO A 121 5.01 -6.90 -9.76
N TRP A 122 5.80 -6.70 -8.71
CA TRP A 122 6.37 -7.79 -7.91
C TRP A 122 5.38 -8.39 -6.92
N ASN A 123 5.78 -9.49 -6.29
CA ASN A 123 4.98 -10.22 -5.31
C ASN A 123 3.61 -10.65 -5.85
N GLY A 124 3.56 -10.99 -7.15
CA GLY A 124 2.34 -11.43 -7.81
C GLY A 124 1.41 -10.32 -8.29
N ALA A 125 1.77 -9.05 -8.12
CA ALA A 125 0.91 -7.93 -8.53
C ALA A 125 0.58 -7.93 -10.02
N SER A 126 1.57 -8.19 -10.89
CA SER A 126 1.36 -8.26 -12.35
C SER A 126 0.47 -9.43 -12.79
N GLU A 127 0.30 -10.43 -11.93
CA GLU A 127 -0.51 -11.64 -12.20
C GLU A 127 -1.88 -11.57 -11.49
N PHE A 128 -2.20 -10.44 -10.88
CA PHE A 128 -3.50 -10.22 -10.26
C PHE A 128 -4.62 -10.37 -11.31
N GLN A 129 -5.67 -11.13 -10.98
CA GLN A 129 -6.73 -11.48 -11.93
C GLN A 129 -7.67 -10.32 -12.26
N GLY A 130 -7.78 -9.33 -11.39
CA GLY A 130 -8.54 -8.12 -11.65
C GLY A 130 -7.72 -7.09 -12.41
N LYS A 131 -8.14 -5.82 -12.35
CA LYS A 131 -7.41 -4.73 -13.00
C LYS A 131 -6.32 -4.18 -12.10
N TRP A 132 -5.09 -4.17 -12.60
CA TRP A 132 -3.98 -3.49 -11.95
C TRP A 132 -4.00 -2.00 -12.29
N ILE A 133 -4.18 -1.17 -11.26
CA ILE A 133 -4.03 0.27 -11.34
C ILE A 133 -2.57 0.59 -11.00
N HIS A 134 -1.76 0.80 -12.04
CA HIS A 134 -0.32 1.03 -11.86
C HIS A 134 -0.07 2.44 -11.35
N PHE A 135 0.00 2.59 -10.04
CA PHE A 135 0.28 3.86 -9.38
C PHE A 135 1.67 4.38 -9.73
N GLY A 136 1.79 5.67 -10.04
CA GLY A 136 3.03 6.28 -10.48
C GLY A 136 3.30 6.15 -11.98
N SER A 137 2.42 5.48 -12.73
CA SER A 137 2.51 5.39 -14.18
C SER A 137 1.97 6.65 -14.87
N LYS A 138 2.15 6.70 -16.19
CA LYS A 138 1.62 7.79 -17.02
C LYS A 138 0.10 7.97 -16.87
N TYR A 139 -0.65 6.88 -16.71
CA TYR A 139 -2.12 6.90 -16.62
C TYR A 139 -2.63 7.18 -15.22
N PHE A 140 -1.86 6.82 -14.21
CA PHE A 140 -2.21 6.98 -12.79
C PHE A 140 -1.05 7.58 -12.01
N PRO A 141 -0.65 8.84 -12.32
CA PRO A 141 0.56 9.43 -11.75
C PRO A 141 0.46 9.77 -10.26
N ASP A 142 -0.74 9.95 -9.77
CA ASP A 142 -1.01 10.41 -8.41
C ASP A 142 -2.38 9.97 -7.89
N TRP A 143 -2.63 10.24 -6.61
CA TRP A 143 -3.90 9.89 -5.97
C TRP A 143 -5.10 10.67 -6.51
N LYS A 144 -4.90 11.89 -6.94
CA LYS A 144 -5.98 12.68 -7.55
C LYS A 144 -6.54 11.95 -8.77
N THR A 145 -5.65 11.51 -9.65
CA THR A 145 -6.03 10.78 -10.87
C THR A 145 -6.67 9.43 -10.56
N VAL A 146 -6.11 8.69 -9.59
CA VAL A 146 -6.67 7.41 -9.15
C VAL A 146 -8.08 7.60 -8.59
N LEU A 147 -8.26 8.58 -7.71
CA LEU A 147 -9.56 8.84 -7.09
C LEU A 147 -10.61 9.25 -8.14
N GLU A 148 -10.24 10.12 -9.10
CA GLU A 148 -11.12 10.51 -10.21
C GLU A 148 -11.56 9.31 -11.06
N TYR A 149 -10.71 8.33 -11.22
CA TYR A 149 -11.04 7.09 -11.93
C TYR A 149 -12.15 6.30 -11.23
N PHE A 150 -12.12 6.22 -9.90
CA PHE A 150 -13.10 5.47 -9.12
C PHE A 150 -14.38 6.25 -8.83
N ILE A 151 -14.27 7.55 -8.64
CA ILE A 151 -15.38 8.42 -8.21
C ILE A 151 -15.69 9.43 -9.32
N LYS A 152 -16.36 8.97 -10.34
CA LYS A 152 -16.89 9.84 -11.40
C LYS A 152 -18.38 10.03 -11.23
#